data_787e0e1e90e0e6c804e441b54089c5c0
#
_entry.id   787e0e1e90e0e6c804e441b54089c5c0
#
_cell.length_a   1.000
_cell.length_b   1.000
_cell.length_c   1.000
_cell.angle_alpha   90.00
_cell.angle_beta   90.00
_cell.angle_gamma   90.00
#
_symmetry.space_group_name_H-M   'P 1'
#
loop_
_entity.id
_entity.type
_entity.pdbx_description
1 polymer ?
#
loop_
_entity_poly.entity_id
_entity_poly.type
_entity_poly.pdbx_seq_one_letter_code
_entity_poly.pdbx_strand_id
1 'polypeptide(L)'
;MLPTRDEAKALLRAGARTNPGLWTAHSACVAHCARVIAEAAGLDGEKAYILGLLHDIGKSERVCALYHVWLGWRQMNELGYGEAARICLTHSFQVQDLDSFMGQRDVTDAQYAQLERELAAVQYDEYDRLIQLCDAVGDVRPVVIEQRLVDVALRRGLAPRTVDKWRAVLELKKQFDKACGQDIYRLLRVHP
;
A
#
# COMPACT_ATOMS: atom_id res chain seq x y z
N MET A 1 -10.27 -14.83 0.09
CA MET A 1 -10.74 -14.73 -1.32
C MET A 1 -10.36 -13.35 -1.86
N LEU A 2 -10.08 -13.24 -3.17
CA LEU A 2 -9.85 -11.97 -3.87
C LEU A 2 -10.97 -11.72 -4.88
N PRO A 3 -11.29 -10.45 -5.20
CA PRO A 3 -12.12 -10.14 -6.36
C PRO A 3 -11.38 -10.46 -7.66
N THR A 4 -12.15 -10.60 -8.74
CA THR A 4 -11.59 -10.58 -10.10
C THR A 4 -11.00 -9.20 -10.41
N ARG A 5 -10.13 -9.12 -11.43
CA ARG A 5 -9.58 -7.83 -11.89
C ARG A 5 -10.67 -6.83 -12.27
N ASP A 6 -11.75 -7.29 -12.89
CA ASP A 6 -12.83 -6.40 -13.34
C ASP A 6 -13.66 -5.88 -12.16
N GLU A 7 -13.91 -6.72 -11.14
CA GLU A 7 -14.53 -6.29 -9.89
C GLU A 7 -13.65 -5.28 -9.15
N ALA A 8 -12.34 -5.53 -9.03
CA ALA A 8 -11.40 -4.59 -8.42
C ALA A 8 -11.38 -3.23 -9.13
N LYS A 9 -11.36 -3.24 -10.47
CA LYS A 9 -11.48 -2.00 -11.28
C LYS A 9 -12.83 -1.32 -11.10
N ALA A 10 -13.91 -2.08 -10.95
CA ALA A 10 -15.24 -1.51 -10.71
C ALA A 10 -15.31 -0.82 -9.35
N LEU A 11 -14.74 -1.44 -8.30
CA LEU A 11 -14.61 -0.83 -6.96
C LEU A 11 -13.79 0.47 -7.02
N LEU A 12 -12.63 0.47 -7.67
CA LEU A 12 -11.81 1.67 -7.82
C LEU A 12 -12.58 2.79 -8.56
N ARG A 13 -13.24 2.47 -9.68
CA ARG A 13 -14.06 3.44 -10.42
C ARG A 13 -15.23 3.98 -9.61
N ALA A 14 -15.87 3.14 -8.80
CA ALA A 14 -16.93 3.58 -7.90
C ALA A 14 -16.38 4.57 -6.86
N GLY A 15 -15.28 4.25 -6.21
CA GLY A 15 -14.62 5.15 -5.28
C GLY A 15 -14.17 6.47 -5.92
N ALA A 16 -13.65 6.43 -7.15
CA ALA A 16 -13.26 7.62 -7.90
C ALA A 16 -14.42 8.58 -8.19
N ARG A 17 -15.65 8.06 -8.32
CA ARG A 17 -16.85 8.91 -8.50
C ARG A 17 -17.29 9.57 -7.20
N THR A 18 -17.13 8.88 -6.07
CA THR A 18 -17.52 9.39 -4.75
C THR A 18 -16.50 10.39 -4.21
N ASN A 19 -15.22 10.06 -4.30
CA ASN A 19 -14.11 10.91 -3.86
C ASN A 19 -13.04 11.00 -4.95
N PRO A 20 -13.19 11.92 -5.92
CA PRO A 20 -12.20 12.13 -6.97
C PRO A 20 -10.86 12.59 -6.41
N GLY A 21 -9.74 12.08 -6.95
CA GLY A 21 -8.41 12.49 -6.51
C GLY A 21 -7.29 11.65 -7.11
N LEU A 22 -6.05 12.06 -6.85
CA LEU A 22 -4.85 11.38 -7.35
C LEU A 22 -4.65 9.98 -6.76
N TRP A 23 -5.36 9.63 -5.69
CA TRP A 23 -5.25 8.33 -5.05
C TRP A 23 -5.58 7.17 -6.01
N THR A 24 -6.48 7.38 -6.97
CA THR A 24 -6.82 6.35 -7.98
C THR A 24 -5.70 6.13 -8.98
N ALA A 25 -5.01 7.21 -9.40
CA ALA A 25 -3.82 7.11 -10.25
C ALA A 25 -2.66 6.46 -9.50
N HIS A 26 -2.48 6.80 -8.22
CA HIS A 26 -1.54 6.13 -7.32
C HIS A 26 -1.84 4.63 -7.21
N SER A 27 -3.09 4.25 -6.93
CA SER A 27 -3.48 2.83 -6.86
C SER A 27 -3.22 2.08 -8.17
N ALA A 28 -3.47 2.70 -9.31
CA ALA A 28 -3.17 2.10 -10.61
C ALA A 28 -1.65 1.94 -10.84
N CYS A 29 -0.85 2.93 -10.39
CA CYS A 29 0.61 2.84 -10.44
C CYS A 29 1.14 1.73 -9.54
N VAL A 30 0.67 1.65 -8.29
CA VAL A 30 1.05 0.59 -7.33
C VAL A 30 0.68 -0.79 -7.90
N ALA A 31 -0.51 -0.95 -8.47
CA ALA A 31 -0.93 -2.20 -9.12
C ALA A 31 0.00 -2.61 -10.25
N HIS A 32 0.40 -1.67 -11.10
CA HIS A 32 1.35 -1.92 -12.19
C HIS A 32 2.72 -2.34 -11.64
N CYS A 33 3.28 -1.58 -10.70
CA CYS A 33 4.57 -1.91 -10.06
C CYS A 33 4.53 -3.28 -9.40
N ALA A 34 3.48 -3.57 -8.64
CA ALA A 34 3.31 -4.84 -7.95
C ALA A 34 3.28 -6.02 -8.93
N ARG A 35 2.53 -5.91 -10.03
CA ARG A 35 2.50 -6.93 -11.06
C ARG A 35 3.89 -7.18 -11.66
N VAL A 36 4.57 -6.12 -12.09
CA VAL A 36 5.87 -6.22 -12.77
C VAL A 36 6.92 -6.84 -11.85
N ILE A 37 6.98 -6.41 -10.58
CA ILE A 37 7.92 -6.96 -9.59
C ILE A 37 7.55 -8.40 -9.24
N ALA A 38 6.26 -8.71 -9.03
CA ALA A 38 5.78 -10.06 -8.74
C ALA A 38 6.19 -11.05 -9.83
N GLU A 39 5.89 -10.73 -11.10
CA GLU A 39 6.24 -11.59 -12.25
C GLU A 39 7.76 -11.84 -12.32
N ALA A 40 8.58 -10.81 -12.09
CA ALA A 40 10.04 -10.93 -12.08
C ALA A 40 10.57 -11.72 -10.87
N ALA A 41 9.89 -11.67 -9.72
CA ALA A 41 10.23 -12.40 -8.51
C ALA A 41 9.64 -13.83 -8.45
N GLY A 42 8.91 -14.28 -9.49
CA GLY A 42 8.26 -15.58 -9.52
C GLY A 42 6.97 -15.70 -8.71
N LEU A 43 6.34 -14.56 -8.38
CA LEU A 43 5.05 -14.50 -7.69
C LEU A 43 3.89 -14.34 -8.70
N ASP A 44 2.65 -14.53 -8.22
CA ASP A 44 1.45 -14.30 -9.04
C ASP A 44 1.24 -12.79 -9.29
N GLY A 45 1.53 -12.37 -10.53
CA GLY A 45 1.39 -10.97 -10.95
C GLY A 45 -0.06 -10.50 -11.01
N GLU A 46 -1.03 -11.40 -11.29
CA GLU A 46 -2.45 -11.03 -11.29
C GLU A 46 -2.94 -10.74 -9.88
N LYS A 47 -2.62 -11.59 -8.93
CA LYS A 47 -2.88 -11.38 -7.50
C LYS A 47 -2.24 -10.09 -7.02
N ALA A 48 -0.97 -9.86 -7.32
CA ALA A 48 -0.25 -8.65 -6.95
C ALA A 48 -0.91 -7.38 -7.53
N TYR A 49 -1.35 -7.44 -8.80
CA TYR A 49 -2.06 -6.34 -9.45
C TYR A 49 -3.35 -5.98 -8.70
N ILE A 50 -4.19 -6.98 -8.38
CA ILE A 50 -5.48 -6.78 -7.70
C ILE A 50 -5.25 -6.19 -6.30
N LEU A 51 -4.29 -6.71 -5.55
CA LEU A 51 -3.94 -6.23 -4.21
C LEU A 51 -3.43 -4.79 -4.26
N GLY A 52 -2.53 -4.47 -5.20
CA GLY A 52 -2.04 -3.12 -5.40
C GLY A 52 -3.12 -2.14 -5.82
N LEU A 53 -4.12 -2.57 -6.62
CA LEU A 53 -5.21 -1.73 -7.04
C LEU A 53 -6.14 -1.35 -5.88
N LEU A 54 -6.28 -2.21 -4.89
CA LEU A 54 -7.22 -2.05 -3.78
C LEU A 54 -6.59 -1.59 -2.46
N HIS A 55 -5.25 -1.48 -2.37
CA HIS A 55 -4.58 -1.16 -1.11
C HIS A 55 -5.10 0.13 -0.44
N ASP A 56 -5.47 1.10 -1.24
CA ASP A 56 -5.93 2.44 -0.86
C ASP A 56 -7.45 2.64 -1.02
N ILE A 57 -8.23 1.58 -1.22
CA ILE A 57 -9.68 1.67 -1.51
C ILE A 57 -10.47 2.39 -0.41
N GLY A 58 -9.99 2.40 0.81
CA GLY A 58 -10.59 3.16 1.91
C GLY A 58 -10.57 4.67 1.73
N LYS A 59 -9.86 5.20 0.73
CA LYS A 59 -9.95 6.61 0.33
C LYS A 59 -11.19 6.91 -0.50
N SER A 60 -12.03 5.91 -0.78
CA SER A 60 -13.22 6.05 -1.64
C SER A 60 -14.31 6.97 -1.08
N GLU A 61 -14.40 7.19 0.22
CA GLU A 61 -15.48 7.97 0.83
C GLU A 61 -15.13 9.46 0.97
N ARG A 62 -13.90 9.76 1.40
CA ARG A 62 -13.45 11.12 1.72
C ARG A 62 -11.94 11.25 1.73
N VAL A 63 -11.44 12.47 1.67
CA VAL A 63 -10.05 12.77 1.99
C VAL A 63 -9.78 12.42 3.45
N CYS A 64 -8.80 11.57 3.72
CA CYS A 64 -8.49 11.06 5.05
C CYS A 64 -7.01 10.67 5.17
N ALA A 65 -6.58 10.47 6.41
CA ALA A 65 -5.26 9.97 6.76
C ALA A 65 -5.36 8.49 7.24
N LEU A 66 -5.17 8.19 8.53
CA LEU A 66 -5.23 6.82 9.05
C LEU A 66 -6.59 6.15 8.82
N TYR A 67 -7.67 6.92 8.71
CA TYR A 67 -9.02 6.41 8.51
C TYR A 67 -9.15 5.52 7.26
N HIS A 68 -8.39 5.78 6.17
CA HIS A 68 -8.49 4.94 4.98
C HIS A 68 -8.04 3.49 5.24
N VAL A 69 -7.09 3.29 6.14
CA VAL A 69 -6.63 1.95 6.53
C VAL A 69 -7.77 1.17 7.18
N TRP A 70 -8.43 1.79 8.17
CA TRP A 70 -9.56 1.18 8.87
C TRP A 70 -10.75 0.93 7.94
N LEU A 71 -11.10 1.92 7.12
CA LEU A 71 -12.24 1.81 6.21
C LEU A 71 -12.02 0.76 5.12
N GLY A 72 -10.84 0.76 4.48
CA GLY A 72 -10.50 -0.21 3.43
C GLY A 72 -10.49 -1.64 3.98
N TRP A 73 -9.87 -1.85 5.14
CA TRP A 73 -9.88 -3.13 5.83
C TRP A 73 -11.32 -3.62 6.11
N ARG A 74 -12.17 -2.74 6.63
CA ARG A 74 -13.56 -3.06 6.94
C ARG A 74 -14.38 -3.37 5.68
N GLN A 75 -14.34 -2.50 4.68
CA GLN A 75 -15.08 -2.66 3.43
C GLN A 75 -14.73 -3.95 2.70
N MET A 76 -13.43 -4.28 2.63
CA MET A 76 -12.99 -5.50 1.94
C MET A 76 -13.40 -6.76 2.71
N ASN A 77 -13.40 -6.73 4.05
CA ASN A 77 -13.92 -7.83 4.85
C ASN A 77 -15.44 -8.01 4.68
N GLU A 78 -16.22 -6.92 4.68
CA GLU A 78 -17.67 -6.94 4.45
C GLU A 78 -18.03 -7.53 3.09
N LEU A 79 -17.18 -7.32 2.07
CA LEU A 79 -17.34 -7.92 0.74
C LEU A 79 -16.79 -9.35 0.64
N GLY A 80 -16.20 -9.91 1.69
CA GLY A 80 -15.60 -11.25 1.70
C GLY A 80 -14.21 -11.33 1.04
N TYR A 81 -13.56 -10.21 0.77
CA TYR A 81 -12.24 -10.14 0.13
C TYR A 81 -11.11 -10.03 1.17
N GLY A 82 -10.98 -11.04 2.04
CA GLY A 82 -10.07 -11.02 3.19
C GLY A 82 -8.60 -10.76 2.85
N GLU A 83 -8.10 -11.20 1.68
CA GLU A 83 -6.73 -10.90 1.27
C GLU A 83 -6.54 -9.42 0.92
N ALA A 84 -7.51 -8.81 0.24
CA ALA A 84 -7.49 -7.37 -0.02
C ALA A 84 -7.66 -6.56 1.27
N ALA A 85 -8.53 -7.02 2.19
CA ALA A 85 -8.68 -6.41 3.51
C ALA A 85 -7.36 -6.38 4.28
N ARG A 86 -6.62 -7.51 4.28
CA ARG A 86 -5.30 -7.58 4.91
C ARG A 86 -4.33 -6.55 4.32
N ILE A 87 -4.29 -6.43 2.99
CA ILE A 87 -3.43 -5.43 2.35
C ILE A 87 -3.85 -3.99 2.70
N CYS A 88 -5.15 -3.69 2.74
CA CYS A 88 -5.62 -2.39 3.21
C CYS A 88 -5.10 -2.08 4.64
N LEU A 89 -5.05 -3.10 5.51
CA LEU A 89 -4.54 -2.97 6.88
C LEU A 89 -3.02 -2.77 6.93
N THR A 90 -2.25 -3.47 6.09
CA THR A 90 -0.80 -3.64 6.27
C THR A 90 0.06 -2.73 5.39
N HIS A 91 -0.46 -2.22 4.25
CA HIS A 91 0.35 -1.54 3.24
C HIS A 91 1.15 -0.34 3.76
N SER A 92 0.61 0.40 4.72
CA SER A 92 1.26 1.58 5.30
C SER A 92 2.24 1.27 6.44
N PHE A 93 2.38 0.00 6.86
CA PHE A 93 3.10 -0.39 8.07
C PHE A 93 4.27 -1.33 7.77
N GLN A 94 5.34 -0.84 7.14
CA GLN A 94 6.60 -1.57 6.95
C GLN A 94 7.25 -1.95 8.29
N VAL A 95 7.08 -1.11 9.31
CA VAL A 95 7.20 -1.44 10.73
C VAL A 95 5.80 -1.72 11.25
N GLN A 96 5.57 -2.88 11.84
CA GLN A 96 4.26 -3.36 12.30
C GLN A 96 3.83 -2.66 13.59
N ASP A 97 3.64 -1.35 13.51
CA ASP A 97 3.38 -0.45 14.62
C ASP A 97 2.65 0.79 14.10
N LEU A 98 1.54 1.17 14.71
CA LEU A 98 0.74 2.34 14.31
C LEU A 98 1.53 3.65 14.46
N ASP A 99 2.51 3.73 15.36
CA ASP A 99 3.40 4.89 15.52
C ASP A 99 4.34 5.11 14.32
N SER A 100 4.39 4.16 13.37
CA SER A 100 5.07 4.33 12.09
C SER A 100 4.24 5.03 11.02
N PHE A 101 2.95 5.30 11.27
CA PHE A 101 2.08 5.98 10.32
C PHE A 101 2.43 7.47 10.20
N MET A 102 2.68 7.92 8.98
CA MET A 102 3.00 9.34 8.69
C MET A 102 1.73 10.07 8.27
N GLY A 103 1.11 10.77 9.20
CA GLY A 103 -0.12 11.53 8.97
C GLY A 103 -0.95 11.70 10.23
N GLN A 104 -2.14 12.26 10.09
CA GLN A 104 -3.03 12.51 11.21
C GLN A 104 -3.71 11.21 11.67
N ARG A 105 -3.94 11.10 12.97
CA ARG A 105 -4.80 10.08 13.57
C ARG A 105 -6.26 10.55 13.50
N ASP A 106 -6.89 10.40 12.33
CA ASP A 106 -8.27 10.80 12.05
C ASP A 106 -9.29 9.66 12.25
N VAL A 107 -9.02 8.83 13.25
CA VAL A 107 -9.86 7.70 13.69
C VAL A 107 -10.27 7.88 15.15
N THR A 108 -11.40 7.28 15.55
CA THR A 108 -11.81 7.22 16.97
C THR A 108 -10.87 6.31 17.77
N ASP A 109 -10.88 6.44 19.10
CA ASP A 109 -10.07 5.56 19.96
C ASP A 109 -10.45 4.08 19.79
N ALA A 110 -11.72 3.77 19.60
CA ALA A 110 -12.18 2.40 19.34
C ALA A 110 -11.64 1.86 18.01
N GLN A 111 -11.65 2.67 16.94
CA GLN A 111 -11.08 2.29 15.65
C GLN A 111 -9.56 2.12 15.73
N TYR A 112 -8.88 2.99 16.46
CA TYR A 112 -7.43 2.89 16.68
C TYR A 112 -7.06 1.61 17.42
N ALA A 113 -7.72 1.31 18.54
CA ALA A 113 -7.50 0.08 19.28
C ALA A 113 -7.82 -1.18 18.44
N GLN A 114 -8.81 -1.09 17.55
CA GLN A 114 -9.11 -2.16 16.61
C GLN A 114 -7.97 -2.34 15.61
N LEU A 115 -7.49 -1.27 14.97
CA LEU A 115 -6.37 -1.34 14.03
C LEU A 115 -5.10 -1.90 14.68
N GLU A 116 -4.80 -1.46 15.91
CA GLU A 116 -3.62 -1.93 16.66
C GLU A 116 -3.69 -3.45 16.91
N ARG A 117 -4.83 -3.94 17.38
CA ARG A 117 -5.04 -5.38 17.62
C ARG A 117 -4.97 -6.19 16.31
N GLU A 118 -5.68 -5.75 15.27
CA GLU A 118 -5.72 -6.46 13.99
C GLU A 118 -4.33 -6.45 13.31
N LEU A 119 -3.62 -5.32 13.34
CA LEU A 119 -2.28 -5.21 12.77
C LEU A 119 -1.29 -6.11 13.52
N ALA A 120 -1.35 -6.15 14.87
CA ALA A 120 -0.46 -7.00 15.67
C ALA A 120 -0.69 -8.50 15.45
N ALA A 121 -1.89 -8.90 15.03
CA ALA A 121 -2.23 -10.31 14.76
C ALA A 121 -1.79 -10.80 13.38
N VAL A 122 -1.45 -9.90 12.44
CA VAL A 122 -1.06 -10.28 11.08
C VAL A 122 0.36 -10.84 11.06
N GLN A 123 0.54 -12.00 10.41
CA GLN A 123 1.86 -12.43 9.95
C GLN A 123 2.04 -11.99 8.49
N TYR A 124 2.99 -11.09 8.25
CA TYR A 124 3.26 -10.56 6.91
C TYR A 124 3.80 -11.65 5.98
N ASP A 125 3.19 -11.75 4.80
CA ASP A 125 3.70 -12.59 3.72
C ASP A 125 4.43 -11.75 2.64
N GLU A 126 4.81 -12.40 1.54
CA GLU A 126 5.50 -11.78 0.42
C GLU A 126 4.64 -10.69 -0.28
N TYR A 127 3.31 -10.83 -0.27
CA TYR A 127 2.42 -9.83 -0.89
C TYR A 127 2.26 -8.60 -0.01
N ASP A 128 2.21 -8.73 1.31
CA ASP A 128 2.26 -7.58 2.22
C ASP A 128 3.53 -6.77 1.94
N ARG A 129 4.68 -7.43 1.89
CA ARG A 129 5.98 -6.79 1.67
C ARG A 129 6.11 -6.19 0.27
N LEU A 130 5.59 -6.87 -0.73
CA LEU A 130 5.55 -6.37 -2.10
C LEU A 130 4.70 -5.08 -2.21
N ILE A 131 3.49 -5.08 -1.65
CA ILE A 131 2.63 -3.89 -1.71
C ILE A 131 3.20 -2.74 -0.88
N GLN A 132 3.80 -3.01 0.28
CA GLN A 132 4.53 -2.02 1.08
C GLN A 132 5.67 -1.35 0.30
N LEU A 133 6.40 -2.12 -0.52
CA LEU A 133 7.43 -1.60 -1.40
C LEU A 133 6.83 -0.79 -2.55
N CYS A 134 5.78 -1.33 -3.19
CA CYS A 134 5.13 -0.69 -4.33
C CYS A 134 4.43 0.62 -3.96
N ASP A 135 3.85 0.72 -2.76
CA ASP A 135 3.32 1.99 -2.21
C ASP A 135 4.42 3.04 -2.06
N ALA A 136 5.63 2.62 -1.67
CA ALA A 136 6.78 3.53 -1.53
C ALA A 136 7.40 3.95 -2.87
N VAL A 137 7.36 3.12 -3.91
CA VAL A 137 7.86 3.44 -5.25
C VAL A 137 6.78 4.07 -6.14
N GLY A 138 5.51 3.88 -5.80
CA GLY A 138 4.37 4.39 -6.55
C GLY A 138 4.02 5.84 -6.17
N ASP A 139 3.83 6.66 -7.19
CA ASP A 139 3.10 7.92 -7.10
C ASP A 139 2.01 7.91 -8.19
N VAL A 140 1.84 8.91 -9.02
CA VAL A 140 1.08 8.81 -10.29
C VAL A 140 1.87 8.06 -11.37
N ARG A 141 3.16 7.91 -11.16
CA ARG A 141 4.12 7.09 -11.91
C ARG A 141 5.15 6.52 -10.95
N PRO A 142 5.93 5.47 -11.33
CA PRO A 142 7.03 4.99 -10.52
C PRO A 142 8.09 6.08 -10.31
N VAL A 143 8.58 6.21 -9.07
CA VAL A 143 9.57 7.21 -8.66
C VAL A 143 10.68 6.57 -7.80
N VAL A 144 11.77 7.28 -7.61
CA VAL A 144 12.84 6.87 -6.68
C VAL A 144 12.29 6.92 -5.24
N ILE A 145 12.43 5.82 -4.49
CA ILE A 145 11.90 5.68 -3.13
C ILE A 145 12.42 6.80 -2.23
N GLU A 146 13.69 7.12 -2.29
CA GLU A 146 14.32 8.15 -1.47
C GLU A 146 13.68 9.52 -1.69
N GLN A 147 13.36 9.87 -2.94
CA GLN A 147 12.63 11.11 -3.26
C GLN A 147 11.20 11.08 -2.69
N ARG A 148 10.53 9.92 -2.82
CA ARG A 148 9.17 9.74 -2.31
C ARG A 148 9.11 9.83 -0.79
N LEU A 149 10.06 9.22 -0.07
CA LEU A 149 10.15 9.27 1.38
C LEU A 149 10.31 10.72 1.88
N VAL A 150 11.17 11.50 1.23
CA VAL A 150 11.36 12.93 1.54
C VAL A 150 10.09 13.74 1.22
N ASP A 151 9.48 13.55 0.05
CA ASP A 151 8.25 14.24 -0.33
C ASP A 151 7.10 13.97 0.66
N VAL A 152 6.90 12.70 1.05
CA VAL A 152 5.89 12.34 2.05
C VAL A 152 6.17 13.00 3.39
N ALA A 153 7.43 13.02 3.84
CA ALA A 153 7.83 13.68 5.09
C ALA A 153 7.56 15.19 5.06
N LEU A 154 7.85 15.84 3.95
CA LEU A 154 7.58 17.29 3.79
C LEU A 154 6.06 17.60 3.82
N ARG A 155 5.23 16.70 3.29
CA ARG A 155 3.77 16.91 3.25
C ARG A 155 3.02 16.46 4.53
N ARG A 156 3.52 15.44 5.22
CA ARG A 156 2.83 14.77 6.32
C ARG A 156 3.50 14.97 7.68
N GLY A 157 4.74 15.46 7.70
CA GLY A 157 5.57 15.49 8.90
C GLY A 157 6.27 14.15 9.17
N LEU A 158 6.93 14.08 10.32
CA LEU A 158 7.64 12.89 10.78
C LEU A 158 6.84 12.23 11.92
N ALA A 159 6.69 10.92 11.83
CA ALA A 159 6.16 10.08 12.90
C ALA A 159 7.30 9.59 13.81
N PRO A 160 7.03 9.12 15.03
CA PRO A 160 8.05 8.63 15.95
C PRO A 160 8.97 7.57 15.34
N ARG A 161 8.44 6.70 14.48
CA ARG A 161 9.18 5.60 13.85
C ARG A 161 9.53 5.83 12.37
N THR A 162 9.57 7.07 11.92
CA THR A 162 9.85 7.41 10.50
C THR A 162 11.18 6.82 10.01
N VAL A 163 12.26 6.92 10.80
CA VAL A 163 13.58 6.39 10.38
C VAL A 163 13.57 4.87 10.28
N ASP A 164 12.89 4.19 11.21
CA ASP A 164 12.76 2.72 11.17
C ASP A 164 11.95 2.29 9.93
N LYS A 165 10.88 3.01 9.62
CA LYS A 165 10.08 2.81 8.41
C LYS A 165 10.92 2.97 7.14
N TRP A 166 11.73 4.03 7.04
CA TRP A 166 12.60 4.26 5.90
C TRP A 166 13.62 3.14 5.72
N ARG A 167 14.26 2.70 6.82
CA ARG A 167 15.18 1.55 6.80
C ARG A 167 14.47 0.28 6.31
N ALA A 168 13.26 0.03 6.81
CA ALA A 168 12.48 -1.14 6.39
C ALA A 168 12.14 -1.10 4.90
N VAL A 169 11.70 0.03 4.36
CA VAL A 169 11.41 0.19 2.92
C VAL A 169 12.65 -0.05 2.06
N LEU A 170 13.80 0.54 2.44
CA LEU A 170 15.05 0.36 1.69
C LEU A 170 15.56 -1.08 1.77
N GLU A 171 15.31 -1.77 2.88
CA GLU A 171 15.62 -3.20 2.99
C GLU A 171 14.69 -4.05 2.12
N LEU A 172 13.40 -3.73 2.06
CA LEU A 172 12.47 -4.38 1.12
C LEU A 172 12.94 -4.21 -0.33
N LYS A 173 13.40 -3.01 -0.71
CA LYS A 173 13.98 -2.82 -2.05
C LYS A 173 15.10 -3.81 -2.33
N LYS A 174 16.09 -3.95 -1.41
CA LYS A 174 17.19 -4.89 -1.59
C LYS A 174 16.73 -6.35 -1.71
N GLN A 175 15.73 -6.73 -0.91
CA GLN A 175 15.15 -8.07 -0.96
C GLN A 175 14.51 -8.35 -2.32
N PHE A 176 13.71 -7.42 -2.85
CA PHE A 176 13.08 -7.58 -4.16
C PHE A 176 14.05 -7.39 -5.32
N ASP A 177 15.08 -6.54 -5.22
CA ASP A 177 16.19 -6.51 -6.20
C ASP A 177 16.84 -7.90 -6.33
N LYS A 178 17.09 -8.56 -5.20
CA LYS A 178 17.64 -9.91 -5.18
C LYS A 178 16.67 -10.94 -5.76
N ALA A 179 15.39 -10.88 -5.37
CA ALA A 179 14.36 -11.81 -5.84
C ALA A 179 14.14 -11.69 -7.36
N CYS A 180 14.17 -10.47 -7.89
CA CYS A 180 14.03 -10.19 -9.33
C CYS A 180 15.32 -10.43 -10.12
N GLY A 181 16.46 -10.66 -9.47
CA GLY A 181 17.77 -10.76 -10.13
C GLY A 181 18.25 -9.45 -10.79
N GLN A 182 17.61 -8.32 -10.51
CA GLN A 182 17.95 -7.00 -11.03
C GLN A 182 17.38 -5.88 -10.16
N ASP A 183 17.91 -4.66 -10.35
CA ASP A 183 17.39 -3.46 -9.69
C ASP A 183 15.95 -3.16 -10.12
N ILE A 184 15.04 -2.99 -9.15
CA ILE A 184 13.61 -2.71 -9.43
C ILE A 184 13.40 -1.36 -10.11
N TYR A 185 14.27 -0.36 -9.91
CA TYR A 185 14.18 0.91 -10.64
C TYR A 185 14.40 0.71 -12.13
N ARG A 186 15.37 -0.14 -12.51
CA ARG A 186 15.59 -0.51 -13.90
C ARG A 186 14.38 -1.27 -14.46
N LEU A 187 13.85 -2.23 -13.69
CA LEU A 187 12.68 -3.02 -14.05
C LEU A 187 11.44 -2.14 -14.30
N LEU A 188 11.22 -1.15 -13.43
CA LEU A 188 10.10 -0.20 -13.50
C LEU A 188 10.37 1.01 -14.39
N ARG A 189 11.55 1.09 -15.01
CA ARG A 189 11.99 2.24 -15.85
C ARG A 189 11.94 3.56 -15.09
N VAL A 190 12.30 3.53 -13.81
CA VAL A 190 12.46 4.74 -13.01
C VAL A 190 13.78 5.41 -13.40
N HIS A 191 13.69 6.69 -13.71
CA HIS A 191 14.87 7.52 -13.97
C HIS A 191 15.02 8.51 -12.81
N PRO A 192 16.21 8.58 -12.17
CA PRO A 192 16.51 9.55 -11.11
C PRO A 192 16.47 10.99 -11.61
#